data_75bcb3ff58c610ca0a76cae893743bbf
#
_entry.id   75bcb3ff58c610ca0a76cae893743bbf
#
_cell.length_a   1.000
_cell.length_b   1.000
_cell.length_c   1.000
_cell.angle_alpha   90.00
_cell.angle_beta   90.00
_cell.angle_gamma   90.00
#
_symmetry.space_group_name_H-M   'P 1'
#
loop_
_entity.id
_entity.type
_entity.pdbx_description
1 polymer ?
#
loop_
_entity_poly.entity_id
_entity_poly.type
_entity_poly.pdbx_seq_one_letter_code
_entity_poly.pdbx_strand_id
1 'polypeptide(L)'
;MRGGMTRPVNGPMDAAAQLERRAAGPDVTVTVTDAEAADLAEIIDLDARIVGYTRADFWRDLFRQKATSATLCVLVAKSSGKNVGYAAGEVRSWPVRAPMCGWLYAIGVQKEHRQQKVATALMTELISRFTKNGVGAIRTMIDIDDHLLMSFLRSLGMTAGPFVELEMRVSQP
;
A
#
# COMPACT_ATOMS: atom_id res chain seq x y z
N MET A 1 30.71 28.14 -10.03
CA MET A 1 29.79 27.32 -10.87
C MET A 1 29.92 25.86 -10.47
N ARG A 2 28.94 25.33 -9.75
CA ARG A 2 28.90 23.89 -9.47
C ARG A 2 27.61 23.37 -10.12
N GLY A 3 27.80 22.62 -11.23
CA GLY A 3 26.72 22.01 -11.97
C GLY A 3 26.06 20.92 -11.13
N GLY A 4 24.79 21.13 -10.80
CA GLY A 4 23.94 20.11 -10.19
C GLY A 4 23.63 19.06 -11.24
N MET A 5 24.20 17.87 -11.10
CA MET A 5 23.80 16.68 -11.87
C MET A 5 22.44 16.23 -11.33
N THR A 6 21.38 16.59 -12.03
CA THR A 6 20.06 15.97 -11.87
C THR A 6 20.16 14.52 -12.36
N ARG A 7 20.09 13.55 -11.44
CA ARG A 7 19.89 12.15 -11.80
C ARG A 7 18.54 12.04 -12.52
N PRO A 8 18.47 11.33 -13.66
CA PRO A 8 17.19 11.06 -14.30
C PRO A 8 16.34 10.21 -13.34
N VAL A 9 15.20 10.74 -12.90
CA VAL A 9 14.13 9.95 -12.28
C VAL A 9 13.55 9.09 -13.40
N ASN A 10 13.71 7.78 -13.31
CA ASN A 10 12.99 6.84 -14.17
C ASN A 10 11.52 7.19 -14.13
N GLY A 11 10.92 7.40 -15.28
CA GLY A 11 9.56 7.91 -15.40
C GLY A 11 8.51 6.92 -14.85
N PRO A 12 7.31 7.41 -14.50
CA PRO A 12 6.25 6.63 -13.85
C PRO A 12 5.76 5.41 -14.67
N MET A 13 5.99 5.38 -15.99
CA MET A 13 5.61 4.25 -16.86
C MET A 13 6.44 2.98 -16.64
N ASP A 14 7.64 3.09 -16.08
CA ASP A 14 8.54 1.94 -15.93
C ASP A 14 8.17 1.08 -14.71
N ALA A 15 7.69 1.69 -13.63
CA ALA A 15 7.32 0.98 -12.40
C ALA A 15 6.06 0.11 -12.58
N ALA A 16 5.03 0.60 -13.27
CA ALA A 16 3.81 -0.16 -13.54
C ALA A 16 4.09 -1.35 -14.46
N ALA A 17 4.85 -1.15 -15.53
CA ALA A 17 5.24 -2.20 -16.46
C ALA A 17 6.19 -3.24 -15.83
N GLN A 18 7.02 -2.85 -14.86
CA GLN A 18 7.84 -3.78 -14.10
C GLN A 18 7.01 -4.62 -13.11
N LEU A 19 5.99 -4.04 -12.50
CA LEU A 19 5.06 -4.74 -11.61
C LEU A 19 4.19 -5.74 -12.36
N GLU A 20 3.67 -5.38 -13.53
CA GLU A 20 2.91 -6.31 -14.39
C GLU A 20 3.76 -7.50 -14.82
N ARG A 21 5.01 -7.29 -15.22
CA ARG A 21 5.96 -8.37 -15.53
C ARG A 21 6.28 -9.27 -14.33
N ARG A 22 6.30 -8.72 -13.12
CA ARG A 22 6.51 -9.50 -11.88
C ARG A 22 5.26 -10.23 -11.41
N ALA A 23 4.07 -9.71 -11.73
CA ALA A 23 2.81 -10.38 -11.47
C ALA A 23 2.58 -11.58 -12.42
N ALA A 24 3.13 -11.54 -13.63
CA ALA A 24 3.04 -12.61 -14.61
C ALA A 24 4.02 -13.77 -14.29
N GLY A 25 3.56 -14.82 -13.61
CA GLY A 25 4.31 -16.04 -13.35
C GLY A 25 3.40 -17.12 -12.78
N PRO A 26 3.78 -18.41 -12.82
CA PRO A 26 2.95 -19.53 -12.38
C PRO A 26 2.85 -19.53 -10.87
N ASP A 27 1.86 -18.88 -10.31
CA ASP A 27 1.59 -18.89 -8.88
C ASP A 27 0.10 -18.86 -8.57
N VAL A 28 -0.24 -19.21 -7.35
CA VAL A 28 -1.60 -19.33 -6.83
C VAL A 28 -2.49 -18.23 -7.41
N THR A 29 -3.54 -18.64 -8.10
CA THR A 29 -4.51 -17.71 -8.67
C THR A 29 -5.22 -16.98 -7.52
N VAL A 30 -4.77 -15.76 -7.22
CA VAL A 30 -5.47 -14.87 -6.30
C VAL A 30 -6.31 -13.88 -7.11
N THR A 31 -7.52 -13.63 -6.65
CA THR A 31 -8.37 -12.58 -7.18
C THR A 31 -8.28 -11.37 -6.26
N VAL A 32 -7.90 -10.21 -6.80
CA VAL A 32 -7.90 -8.94 -6.06
C VAL A 32 -9.17 -8.17 -6.39
N THR A 33 -9.93 -7.82 -5.36
CA THR A 33 -11.18 -7.08 -5.49
C THR A 33 -11.27 -5.95 -4.45
N ASP A 34 -12.26 -5.07 -4.63
CA ASP A 34 -12.65 -4.16 -3.57
C ASP A 34 -13.12 -4.95 -2.35
N ALA A 35 -12.67 -4.52 -1.16
CA ALA A 35 -13.19 -5.04 0.08
C ALA A 35 -14.64 -4.58 0.28
N GLU A 36 -15.51 -5.51 0.59
CA GLU A 36 -16.90 -5.27 0.95
C GLU A 36 -17.08 -5.23 2.48
N ALA A 37 -18.21 -4.75 2.95
CA ALA A 37 -18.51 -4.70 4.39
C ALA A 37 -18.37 -6.07 5.07
N ALA A 38 -18.68 -7.14 4.35
CA ALA A 38 -18.54 -8.52 4.84
C ALA A 38 -17.07 -8.93 5.07
N ASP A 39 -16.12 -8.31 4.38
CA ASP A 39 -14.69 -8.62 4.52
C ASP A 39 -14.05 -7.96 5.75
N LEU A 40 -14.72 -6.98 6.38
CA LEU A 40 -14.14 -6.17 7.46
C LEU A 40 -13.65 -7.01 8.65
N ALA A 41 -14.45 -7.97 9.11
CA ALA A 41 -14.07 -8.80 10.24
C ALA A 41 -12.83 -9.65 9.93
N GLU A 42 -12.78 -10.27 8.75
CA GLU A 42 -11.63 -11.07 8.32
C GLU A 42 -10.37 -10.21 8.13
N ILE A 43 -10.51 -8.98 7.64
CA ILE A 43 -9.38 -8.04 7.50
C ILE A 43 -8.83 -7.69 8.88
N ILE A 44 -9.69 -7.36 9.85
CA ILE A 44 -9.26 -7.03 11.21
C ILE A 44 -8.50 -8.21 11.84
N ASP A 45 -9.01 -9.41 11.70
CA ASP A 45 -8.37 -10.62 12.24
C ASP A 45 -7.04 -10.93 11.54
N LEU A 46 -7.00 -10.78 10.22
CA LEU A 46 -5.80 -10.99 9.44
C LEU A 46 -4.73 -9.95 9.79
N ASP A 47 -5.12 -8.68 9.87
CA ASP A 47 -4.24 -7.58 10.25
C ASP A 47 -3.66 -7.79 11.66
N ALA A 48 -4.49 -8.14 12.62
CA ALA A 48 -4.05 -8.41 13.99
C ALA A 48 -3.01 -9.54 14.08
N ARG A 49 -3.17 -10.60 13.27
CA ARG A 49 -2.19 -11.70 13.20
C ARG A 49 -0.87 -11.27 12.56
N ILE A 50 -0.91 -10.32 11.61
CA ILE A 50 0.29 -9.84 10.90
C ILE A 50 1.06 -8.83 11.74
N VAL A 51 0.34 -7.88 12.35
CA VAL A 51 0.92 -6.75 13.09
C VAL A 51 1.22 -7.11 14.56
N GLY A 52 0.53 -8.12 15.11
CA GLY A 52 0.70 -8.57 16.49
C GLY A 52 -0.22 -7.88 17.52
N TYR A 53 -1.04 -6.92 17.09
CA TYR A 53 -2.06 -6.26 17.92
C TYR A 53 -3.25 -5.85 17.07
N THR A 54 -4.42 -5.64 17.70
CA THR A 54 -5.63 -5.27 16.96
C THR A 54 -5.68 -3.78 16.65
N ARG A 55 -6.02 -3.46 15.40
CA ARG A 55 -6.30 -2.10 14.92
C ARG A 55 -7.75 -1.98 14.43
N ALA A 56 -8.68 -2.58 15.17
CA ALA A 56 -10.07 -2.68 14.76
C ALA A 56 -10.71 -1.32 14.45
N ASP A 57 -10.42 -0.29 15.25
CA ASP A 57 -10.98 1.05 15.04
C ASP A 57 -10.43 1.71 13.77
N PHE A 58 -9.14 1.54 13.50
CA PHE A 58 -8.53 1.98 12.23
C PHE A 58 -9.29 1.40 11.02
N TRP A 59 -9.57 0.10 11.02
CA TRP A 59 -10.26 -0.55 9.92
C TRP A 59 -11.73 -0.12 9.81
N ARG A 60 -12.43 -0.01 10.94
CA ARG A 60 -13.82 0.49 10.97
C ARG A 60 -13.93 1.91 10.43
N ASP A 61 -12.99 2.78 10.81
CA ASP A 61 -12.94 4.16 10.33
C ASP A 61 -12.66 4.20 8.83
N LEU A 62 -11.74 3.39 8.36
CA LEU A 62 -11.41 3.30 6.94
C LEU A 62 -12.60 2.84 6.10
N PHE A 63 -13.34 1.83 6.57
CA PHE A 63 -14.55 1.35 5.89
C PHE A 63 -15.68 2.38 5.90
N ARG A 64 -15.84 3.14 7.00
CA ARG A 64 -16.78 4.27 7.04
C ARG A 64 -16.43 5.36 6.03
N GLN A 65 -15.15 5.72 5.94
CA GLN A 65 -14.67 6.72 4.99
C GLN A 65 -14.80 6.24 3.54
N LYS A 66 -14.51 4.96 3.27
CA LYS A 66 -14.64 4.37 1.93
C LYS A 66 -16.05 4.52 1.36
N ALA A 67 -17.08 4.48 2.20
CA ALA A 67 -18.47 4.62 1.75
C ALA A 67 -18.77 5.99 1.10
N THR A 68 -17.98 7.03 1.38
CA THR A 68 -18.17 8.40 0.91
C THR A 68 -16.98 8.95 0.13
N SER A 69 -15.86 8.24 0.09
CA SER A 69 -14.64 8.67 -0.60
C SER A 69 -14.48 7.96 -1.94
N ALA A 70 -14.33 8.74 -3.00
CA ALA A 70 -14.01 8.21 -4.33
C ALA A 70 -12.52 7.87 -4.51
N THR A 71 -11.67 8.30 -3.59
CA THR A 71 -10.21 8.20 -3.69
C THR A 71 -9.60 7.19 -2.72
N LEU A 72 -10.39 6.69 -1.76
CA LEU A 72 -9.97 5.68 -0.79
C LEU A 72 -10.23 4.28 -1.35
N CYS A 73 -9.17 3.50 -1.45
CA CYS A 73 -9.20 2.11 -1.88
C CYS A 73 -8.92 1.19 -0.69
N VAL A 74 -9.78 0.19 -0.50
CA VAL A 74 -9.51 -0.96 0.38
C VAL A 74 -9.70 -2.20 -0.48
N LEU A 75 -8.63 -2.98 -0.63
CA LEU A 75 -8.57 -4.16 -1.48
C LEU A 75 -8.38 -5.42 -0.64
N VAL A 76 -8.93 -6.52 -1.11
CA VAL A 76 -8.66 -7.87 -0.60
C VAL A 76 -8.14 -8.76 -1.71
N ALA A 77 -7.21 -9.63 -1.35
CA ALA A 77 -6.78 -10.74 -2.18
C ALA A 77 -7.43 -12.02 -1.66
N LYS A 78 -8.17 -12.71 -2.52
CA LYS A 78 -8.87 -13.96 -2.19
C LYS A 78 -8.21 -15.14 -2.92
N SER A 79 -7.97 -16.21 -2.17
CA SER A 79 -7.57 -17.52 -2.69
C SER A 79 -8.59 -18.56 -2.23
N SER A 80 -9.18 -19.30 -3.16
CA SER A 80 -10.25 -20.28 -2.86
C SER A 80 -11.39 -19.68 -1.99
N GLY A 81 -11.75 -18.41 -2.26
CA GLY A 81 -12.83 -17.71 -1.57
C GLY A 81 -12.48 -17.14 -0.19
N LYS A 82 -11.26 -17.33 0.32
CA LYS A 82 -10.81 -16.80 1.62
C LYS A 82 -9.88 -15.59 1.44
N ASN A 83 -9.98 -14.62 2.33
CA ASN A 83 -9.10 -13.47 2.34
C ASN A 83 -7.70 -13.89 2.81
N VAL A 84 -6.71 -13.76 1.93
CA VAL A 84 -5.31 -14.12 2.19
C VAL A 84 -4.38 -12.90 2.23
N GLY A 85 -4.92 -11.73 1.89
CA GLY A 85 -4.19 -10.46 1.95
C GLY A 85 -5.10 -9.26 1.79
N TYR A 86 -4.60 -8.11 2.14
CA TYR A 86 -5.28 -6.81 2.01
C TYR A 86 -4.30 -5.72 1.62
N ALA A 87 -4.82 -4.65 1.03
CA ALA A 87 -4.12 -3.37 0.87
C ALA A 87 -5.12 -2.23 1.04
N ALA A 88 -4.69 -1.14 1.65
CA ALA A 88 -5.49 0.07 1.80
C ALA A 88 -4.66 1.31 1.50
N GLY A 89 -5.26 2.28 0.82
CA GLY A 89 -4.60 3.55 0.52
C GLY A 89 -5.55 4.54 -0.12
N GLU A 90 -5.12 5.78 -0.20
CA GLU A 90 -5.94 6.89 -0.67
C GLU A 90 -5.13 7.86 -1.54
N VAL A 91 -5.78 8.46 -2.52
CA VAL A 91 -5.21 9.60 -3.24
C VAL A 91 -5.41 10.87 -2.39
N ARG A 92 -4.31 11.48 -1.98
CA ARG A 92 -4.30 12.68 -1.13
C ARG A 92 -3.41 13.78 -1.70
N SER A 93 -3.83 15.03 -1.49
CA SER A 93 -2.94 16.17 -1.59
C SER A 93 -2.14 16.30 -0.29
N TRP A 94 -0.84 16.53 -0.40
CA TRP A 94 0.01 16.77 0.77
C TRP A 94 0.14 18.28 1.00
N PRO A 95 0.12 18.78 2.26
CA PRO A 95 0.08 20.21 2.51
C PRO A 95 1.35 20.99 2.13
N VAL A 96 2.46 20.32 1.86
CA VAL A 96 3.75 20.98 1.61
C VAL A 96 4.13 20.85 0.13
N ARG A 97 3.60 21.75 -0.73
CA ARG A 97 4.01 21.89 -2.15
C ARG A 97 4.22 20.59 -2.93
N ALA A 98 3.70 19.48 -2.44
CA ALA A 98 3.81 18.19 -3.10
C ALA A 98 2.58 17.97 -3.98
N PRO A 99 2.74 17.45 -5.19
CA PRO A 99 1.61 17.05 -6.01
C PRO A 99 0.80 15.95 -5.31
N MET A 100 -0.45 15.78 -5.73
CA MET A 100 -1.28 14.64 -5.29
C MET A 100 -0.46 13.34 -5.38
N CYS A 101 -0.57 12.51 -4.37
CA CYS A 101 0.09 11.23 -4.32
C CYS A 101 -0.87 10.16 -3.82
N GLY A 102 -0.63 8.91 -4.21
CA GLY A 102 -1.23 7.75 -3.57
C GLY A 102 -0.55 7.51 -2.23
N TRP A 103 -1.31 7.43 -1.17
CA TRP A 103 -0.79 7.12 0.16
C TRP A 103 -1.17 5.69 0.52
N LEU A 104 -0.18 4.82 0.64
CA LEU A 104 -0.38 3.46 1.13
C LEU A 104 -0.45 3.47 2.65
N TYR A 105 -1.59 3.06 3.21
CA TYR A 105 -1.84 2.99 4.65
C TYR A 105 -1.47 1.66 5.27
N ALA A 106 -1.81 0.58 4.56
CA ALA A 106 -1.59 -0.76 5.05
C ALA A 106 -1.49 -1.74 3.88
N ILE A 107 -0.66 -2.75 4.05
CA ILE A 107 -0.61 -3.93 3.18
C ILE A 107 -0.18 -5.12 4.03
N GLY A 108 -0.87 -6.24 3.85
CA GLY A 108 -0.54 -7.45 4.57
C GLY A 108 -0.92 -8.70 3.79
N VAL A 109 -0.15 -9.76 3.99
CA VAL A 109 -0.38 -11.07 3.40
C VAL A 109 -0.19 -12.14 4.46
N GLN A 110 -1.15 -13.04 4.55
CA GLN A 110 -1.11 -14.22 5.42
C GLN A 110 0.20 -14.98 5.23
N LYS A 111 0.81 -15.42 6.31
CA LYS A 111 2.17 -16.01 6.30
C LYS A 111 2.31 -17.17 5.31
N GLU A 112 1.30 -18.02 5.24
CA GLU A 112 1.25 -19.22 4.39
C GLU A 112 1.13 -18.89 2.89
N HIS A 113 0.71 -17.65 2.56
CA HIS A 113 0.57 -17.15 1.19
C HIS A 113 1.65 -16.13 0.80
N ARG A 114 2.68 -15.96 1.65
CA ARG A 114 3.85 -15.14 1.29
C ARG A 114 4.66 -15.80 0.19
N GLN A 115 5.44 -15.00 -0.53
CA GLN A 115 6.25 -15.41 -1.68
C GLN A 115 5.44 -15.96 -2.88
N GLN A 116 4.11 -15.87 -2.83
CA GLN A 116 3.18 -16.26 -3.89
C GLN A 116 2.64 -15.05 -4.67
N LYS A 117 3.38 -13.96 -4.69
CA LYS A 117 3.05 -12.70 -5.41
C LYS A 117 1.76 -12.00 -4.98
N VAL A 118 1.12 -12.42 -3.89
CA VAL A 118 -0.14 -11.82 -3.39
C VAL A 118 0.03 -10.32 -3.12
N ALA A 119 1.10 -9.92 -2.41
CA ALA A 119 1.39 -8.52 -2.15
C ALA A 119 1.67 -7.73 -3.45
N THR A 120 2.32 -8.35 -4.42
CA THR A 120 2.57 -7.75 -5.74
C THR A 120 1.25 -7.50 -6.47
N ALA A 121 0.33 -8.47 -6.49
CA ALA A 121 -0.99 -8.33 -7.10
C ALA A 121 -1.81 -7.20 -6.44
N LEU A 122 -1.83 -7.13 -5.11
CA LEU A 122 -2.47 -6.06 -4.36
C LEU A 122 -1.89 -4.68 -4.71
N MET A 123 -0.56 -4.56 -4.75
CA MET A 123 0.10 -3.31 -5.11
C MET A 123 -0.13 -2.92 -6.57
N THR A 124 -0.13 -3.88 -7.50
CA THR A 124 -0.43 -3.63 -8.91
C THR A 124 -1.82 -3.02 -9.08
N GLU A 125 -2.82 -3.62 -8.44
CA GLU A 125 -4.20 -3.10 -8.49
C GLU A 125 -4.32 -1.73 -7.83
N LEU A 126 -3.70 -1.53 -6.66
CA LEU A 126 -3.71 -0.24 -5.96
C LEU A 126 -3.07 0.87 -6.81
N ILE A 127 -1.90 0.58 -7.41
CA ILE A 127 -1.19 1.50 -8.30
C ILE A 127 -2.05 1.84 -9.52
N SER A 128 -2.69 0.84 -10.14
CA SER A 128 -3.60 1.04 -11.27
C SER A 128 -4.72 2.03 -10.93
N ARG A 129 -5.35 1.87 -9.75
CA ARG A 129 -6.40 2.79 -9.29
C ARG A 129 -5.89 4.19 -9.03
N PHE A 130 -4.74 4.33 -8.41
CA PHE A 130 -4.13 5.63 -8.15
C PHE A 130 -3.74 6.34 -9.44
N THR A 131 -3.17 5.62 -10.39
CA THR A 131 -2.77 6.17 -11.71
C THR A 131 -3.99 6.69 -12.48
N LYS A 132 -5.13 6.00 -12.44
CA LYS A 132 -6.39 6.47 -13.03
C LYS A 132 -6.87 7.80 -12.44
N ASN A 133 -6.47 8.12 -11.22
CA ASN A 133 -6.73 9.40 -10.57
C ASN A 133 -5.59 10.44 -10.77
N GLY A 134 -4.71 10.24 -11.75
CA GLY A 134 -3.65 11.19 -12.10
C GLY A 134 -2.48 11.25 -11.13
N VAL A 135 -2.30 10.23 -10.29
CA VAL A 135 -1.22 10.17 -9.31
C VAL A 135 0.09 9.74 -9.97
N GLY A 136 1.11 10.57 -9.82
CA GLY A 136 2.46 10.30 -10.32
C GLY A 136 3.44 9.71 -9.30
N ALA A 137 3.03 9.57 -8.03
CA ALA A 137 3.89 9.00 -6.98
C ALA A 137 3.06 8.33 -5.89
N ILE A 138 3.59 7.25 -5.32
CA ILE A 138 3.03 6.58 -4.15
C ILE A 138 3.98 6.78 -2.97
N ARG A 139 3.41 7.04 -1.81
CA ARG A 139 4.13 7.26 -0.56
C ARG A 139 3.57 6.37 0.54
N THR A 140 4.41 6.06 1.49
CA THR A 140 4.04 5.39 2.73
C THR A 140 5.02 5.76 3.83
N MET A 141 4.62 5.54 5.06
CA MET A 141 5.51 5.48 6.23
C MET A 141 5.51 4.05 6.75
N ILE A 142 6.69 3.58 7.10
CA ILE A 142 6.88 2.24 7.65
C ILE A 142 7.78 2.34 8.87
N ASP A 143 7.61 1.39 9.79
CA ASP A 143 8.53 1.23 10.89
C ASP A 143 9.93 0.91 10.35
N ILE A 144 10.95 1.57 10.88
CA ILE A 144 12.34 1.37 10.45
C ILE A 144 12.82 -0.07 10.69
N ASP A 145 12.21 -0.75 11.66
CA ASP A 145 12.51 -2.13 12.02
C ASP A 145 11.67 -3.17 11.25
N ASP A 146 10.67 -2.74 10.46
CA ASP A 146 9.95 -3.65 9.57
C ASP A 146 10.76 -3.94 8.29
N HIS A 147 11.81 -4.72 8.47
CA HIS A 147 12.72 -5.08 7.37
C HIS A 147 12.05 -5.89 6.27
N LEU A 148 10.98 -6.65 6.59
CA LEU A 148 10.26 -7.44 5.59
C LEU A 148 9.47 -6.53 4.64
N LEU A 149 8.67 -5.61 5.19
CA LEU A 149 7.93 -4.64 4.40
C LEU A 149 8.86 -3.69 3.65
N MET A 150 9.94 -3.21 4.31
CA MET A 150 10.96 -2.38 3.68
C MET A 150 11.57 -3.07 2.45
N SER A 151 11.99 -4.34 2.59
CA SER A 151 12.57 -5.12 1.50
C SER A 151 11.59 -5.31 0.35
N PHE A 152 10.33 -5.61 0.67
CA PHE A 152 9.27 -5.75 -0.33
C PHE A 152 9.06 -4.43 -1.10
N LEU A 153 8.85 -3.31 -0.43
CA LEU A 153 8.61 -2.02 -1.08
C LEU A 153 9.82 -1.55 -1.92
N ARG A 154 11.04 -1.78 -1.43
CA ARG A 154 12.25 -1.52 -2.22
C ARG A 154 12.33 -2.39 -3.47
N SER A 155 11.89 -3.64 -3.38
CA SER A 155 11.85 -4.54 -4.54
C SER A 155 10.88 -4.05 -5.63
N LEU A 156 9.89 -3.24 -5.26
CA LEU A 156 8.96 -2.56 -6.18
C LEU A 156 9.51 -1.23 -6.73
N GLY A 157 10.72 -0.84 -6.34
CA GLY A 157 11.36 0.40 -6.77
C GLY A 157 11.10 1.60 -5.87
N MET A 158 10.47 1.42 -4.70
CA MET A 158 10.31 2.52 -3.75
C MET A 158 11.65 2.89 -3.11
N THR A 159 11.90 4.18 -3.00
CA THR A 159 13.13 4.76 -2.41
C THR A 159 12.75 5.78 -1.35
N ALA A 160 13.73 6.18 -0.53
CA ALA A 160 13.52 7.27 0.41
C ALA A 160 13.07 8.54 -0.32
N GLY A 161 11.99 9.14 0.15
CA GLY A 161 11.46 10.40 -0.36
C GLY A 161 12.23 11.61 0.18
N PRO A 162 11.86 12.83 -0.28
CA PRO A 162 12.52 14.08 0.12
C PRO A 162 12.00 14.65 1.44
N PHE A 163 11.14 13.93 2.16
CA PHE A 163 10.51 14.38 3.41
C PHE A 163 11.06 13.59 4.59
N VAL A 164 11.09 14.23 5.74
CA VAL A 164 11.51 13.62 7.02
C VAL A 164 10.31 13.69 7.96
N GLU A 165 10.05 12.62 8.68
CA GLU A 165 9.12 12.60 9.80
C GLU A 165 9.79 13.25 11.03
N LEU A 166 9.03 14.11 11.72
CA LEU A 166 9.45 14.69 13.00
C LEU A 166 8.38 14.35 14.04
N GLU A 167 8.80 13.76 15.13
CA GLU A 167 7.94 13.37 16.27
C GLU A 167 8.26 14.23 17.51
N MET A 168 7.23 14.65 18.21
CA MET A 168 7.35 15.23 19.55
C MET A 168 6.44 14.44 20.50
N ARG A 169 7.02 13.86 21.52
CA ARG A 169 6.23 13.22 22.57
C ARG A 169 5.61 14.28 23.48
N VAL A 170 4.29 14.25 23.58
CA VAL A 170 3.53 15.09 24.51
C VAL A 170 3.06 14.22 25.66
N SER A 171 3.24 14.70 26.90
CA SER A 171 2.69 14.01 28.07
C SER A 171 1.17 13.98 27.95
N GLN A 172 0.57 12.82 28.12
CA GLN A 172 -0.89 12.74 28.30
C GLN A 172 -1.24 13.37 29.66
N PRO A 173 -2.32 14.14 29.74
CA PRO A 173 -2.80 14.73 30.97
C PRO A 173 -3.27 13.69 31.99
#